data_9c32d50b6d139fd1590c06460b29b23e
#
_entry.id   9c32d50b6d139fd1590c06460b29b23e
#
_cell.length_a   1.000
_cell.length_b   1.000
_cell.length_c   1.000
_cell.angle_alpha   90.00
_cell.angle_beta   90.00
_cell.angle_gamma   90.00
#
_symmetry.space_group_name_H-M   'P 1'
#
loop_
_entity.id
_entity.type
_entity.pdbx_description
1 polymer ?
#
loop_
_entity_poly.entity_id
_entity_poly.type
_entity_poly.pdbx_seq_one_letter_code
_entity_poly.pdbx_strand_id
1 'polypeptide(L)'
;MWMFVTFIIGLLLIVRGLALIFFAKHIKSLLEKIFNHYFKWMVPISSVLIFLAFIIISRDYLGPEKNIEVCQSDEIIDVVCGFKNPEDIVVLPDDEWMLISEFGGIDPFGKDASSFLKLFNIKAKKIVDIELTFGTNEWGQDDCKRNENESFNTHGIDLIKRNDGKYQLGVINHKPRETVEMFELVKKDKDWEIEWRGCIDADPEIYLNDIAFLKNGNFFTTYMFDRGLTWNRWLLDVLFKPNTGHVKYWDGRDFSILEGSSGSQPNGISLDEESGTLYIAYNTGDYVKSYDINKKEIKNAFFVQSPDNITIKDGSIWVTELNHQPGDSST
;
A
#
# COMPACT_ATOMS: atom_id res chain seq x y z
N MET A 1 1.48 -16.81 7.70
CA MET A 1 1.89 -17.56 8.92
C MET A 1 1.51 -16.81 10.20
N TRP A 2 1.77 -15.52 10.30
CA TRP A 2 1.38 -14.71 11.48
C TRP A 2 -0.12 -14.65 11.73
N MET A 3 -0.95 -14.53 10.70
CA MET A 3 -2.41 -14.62 10.85
C MET A 3 -2.85 -15.94 11.50
N PHE A 4 -2.18 -17.05 11.18
CA PHE A 4 -2.48 -18.33 11.79
C PHE A 4 -2.07 -18.37 13.27
N VAL A 5 -0.92 -17.82 13.61
CA VAL A 5 -0.44 -17.71 15.01
C VAL A 5 -1.33 -16.82 15.84
N THR A 6 -1.67 -15.62 15.35
CA THR A 6 -2.57 -14.69 16.05
C THR A 6 -3.99 -15.23 16.15
N PHE A 7 -4.48 -15.90 15.11
CA PHE A 7 -5.76 -16.59 15.15
C PHE A 7 -5.79 -17.69 16.23
N ILE A 8 -4.74 -18.53 16.30
CA ILE A 8 -4.63 -19.57 17.34
C ILE A 8 -4.57 -18.95 18.73
N ILE A 9 -3.76 -17.88 18.92
CA ILE A 9 -3.68 -17.20 20.23
C ILE A 9 -5.04 -16.60 20.59
N GLY A 10 -5.73 -15.93 19.66
CA GLY A 10 -7.06 -15.38 19.86
C GLY A 10 -8.09 -16.46 20.20
N LEU A 11 -8.07 -17.58 19.47
CA LEU A 11 -8.95 -18.72 19.73
C LEU A 11 -8.69 -19.32 21.12
N LEU A 12 -7.43 -19.49 21.51
CA LEU A 12 -7.05 -19.99 22.82
C LEU A 12 -7.51 -19.07 23.96
N LEU A 13 -7.42 -17.75 23.77
CA LEU A 13 -7.92 -16.76 24.74
C LEU A 13 -9.45 -16.79 24.85
N ILE A 14 -10.16 -16.93 23.75
CA ILE A 14 -11.62 -17.08 23.76
C ILE A 14 -12.03 -18.38 24.46
N VAL A 15 -11.42 -19.51 24.08
CA VAL A 15 -11.68 -20.80 24.71
C VAL A 15 -11.38 -20.76 26.21
N ARG A 16 -10.26 -20.12 26.60
CA ARG A 16 -9.93 -19.89 28.02
C ARG A 16 -10.98 -19.04 28.71
N GLY A 17 -11.43 -17.95 28.09
CA GLY A 17 -12.48 -17.08 28.64
C GLY A 17 -13.80 -17.81 28.86
N LEU A 18 -14.25 -18.55 27.87
CA LEU A 18 -15.46 -19.39 27.95
C LEU A 18 -15.32 -20.48 29.01
N ALA A 19 -14.16 -21.15 29.04
CA ALA A 19 -13.89 -22.18 30.04
C ALA A 19 -13.93 -21.61 31.47
N LEU A 20 -13.38 -20.41 31.71
CA LEU A 20 -13.46 -19.72 33.02
C LEU A 20 -14.89 -19.35 33.39
N ILE A 21 -15.75 -19.00 32.45
CA ILE A 21 -17.16 -18.65 32.70
C ILE A 21 -17.97 -19.92 33.06
N PHE A 22 -17.89 -20.95 32.22
CA PHE A 22 -18.75 -22.13 32.32
C PHE A 22 -18.22 -23.23 33.24
N PHE A 23 -16.91 -23.32 33.44
CA PHE A 23 -16.24 -24.40 34.16
C PHE A 23 -15.38 -23.93 35.31
N ALA A 24 -15.67 -22.75 35.91
CA ALA A 24 -14.85 -22.12 36.93
C ALA A 24 -14.49 -23.08 38.12
N LYS A 25 -15.45 -23.90 38.58
CA LYS A 25 -15.21 -24.87 39.66
C LYS A 25 -14.23 -25.97 39.27
N HIS A 26 -14.33 -26.47 38.03
CA HIS A 26 -13.43 -27.51 37.55
C HIS A 26 -12.02 -26.98 37.31
N ILE A 27 -11.92 -25.75 36.77
CA ILE A 27 -10.65 -25.07 36.54
C ILE A 27 -9.98 -24.78 37.89
N LYS A 28 -10.72 -24.31 38.91
CA LYS A 28 -10.18 -24.10 40.27
C LYS A 28 -9.60 -25.38 40.83
N SER A 29 -10.32 -26.51 40.77
CA SER A 29 -9.83 -27.82 41.24
C SER A 29 -8.59 -28.28 40.46
N LEU A 30 -8.54 -28.07 39.14
CA LEU A 30 -7.38 -28.39 38.28
C LEU A 30 -6.17 -27.52 38.67
N LEU A 31 -6.37 -26.22 38.85
CA LEU A 31 -5.31 -25.32 39.29
C LEU A 31 -4.77 -25.69 40.65
N GLU A 32 -5.63 -26.02 41.63
CA GLU A 32 -5.19 -26.50 42.95
C GLU A 32 -4.31 -27.77 42.84
N LYS A 33 -4.64 -28.71 41.94
CA LYS A 33 -3.78 -29.88 41.69
C LYS A 33 -2.46 -29.51 41.05
N ILE A 34 -2.46 -28.53 40.10
CA ILE A 34 -1.25 -28.06 39.46
C ILE A 34 -0.36 -27.31 40.45
N PHE A 35 -0.92 -26.46 41.31
CA PHE A 35 -0.17 -25.71 42.30
C PHE A 35 0.41 -26.60 43.41
N ASN A 36 -0.33 -27.65 43.82
CA ASN A 36 0.18 -28.62 44.78
C ASN A 36 1.37 -29.46 44.22
N HIS A 37 1.52 -29.52 42.89
CA HIS A 37 2.60 -30.21 42.22
C HIS A 37 3.29 -29.31 41.23
N TYR A 38 3.50 -28.05 41.59
CA TYR A 38 3.97 -26.97 40.72
C TYR A 38 5.16 -27.39 39.85
N PHE A 39 6.25 -27.89 40.45
CA PHE A 39 7.44 -28.25 39.71
C PHE A 39 7.21 -29.44 38.76
N LYS A 40 6.34 -30.40 39.12
CA LYS A 40 6.03 -31.55 38.30
C LYS A 40 5.32 -31.18 37.00
N TRP A 41 4.51 -30.10 37.01
CA TRP A 41 3.75 -29.68 35.83
C TRP A 41 4.40 -28.50 35.12
N MET A 42 4.91 -27.52 35.86
CA MET A 42 5.43 -26.29 35.27
C MET A 42 6.79 -26.50 34.60
N VAL A 43 7.66 -27.39 35.11
CA VAL A 43 8.96 -27.63 34.44
C VAL A 43 8.78 -28.25 33.05
N PRO A 44 7.98 -29.32 32.84
CA PRO A 44 7.75 -29.84 31.50
C PRO A 44 7.09 -28.82 30.57
N ILE A 45 6.06 -28.09 31.04
CA ILE A 45 5.36 -27.07 30.24
C ILE A 45 6.33 -25.96 29.82
N SER A 46 7.11 -25.44 30.77
CA SER A 46 8.10 -24.38 30.45
C SER A 46 9.19 -24.90 29.52
N SER A 47 9.65 -26.14 29.68
CA SER A 47 10.62 -26.73 28.78
C SER A 47 10.09 -26.88 27.36
N VAL A 48 8.83 -27.29 27.17
CA VAL A 48 8.17 -27.35 25.86
C VAL A 48 8.02 -25.94 25.26
N LEU A 49 7.61 -24.96 26.05
CA LEU A 49 7.47 -23.56 25.57
C LEU A 49 8.81 -22.96 25.18
N ILE A 50 9.88 -23.20 25.96
CA ILE A 50 11.24 -22.78 25.63
C ILE A 50 11.74 -23.48 24.35
N PHE A 51 11.47 -24.76 24.21
CA PHE A 51 11.84 -25.51 23.01
C PHE A 51 11.10 -25.03 21.77
N LEU A 52 9.80 -24.73 21.89
CA LEU A 52 9.01 -24.13 20.79
C LEU A 52 9.51 -22.72 20.44
N ALA A 53 9.80 -21.90 21.46
CA ALA A 53 10.40 -20.59 21.24
C ALA A 53 11.76 -20.70 20.55
N PHE A 54 12.59 -21.66 20.97
CA PHE A 54 13.88 -21.92 20.33
C PHE A 54 13.72 -22.35 18.86
N ILE A 55 12.75 -23.23 18.55
CA ILE A 55 12.44 -23.62 17.15
C ILE A 55 11.99 -22.41 16.34
N ILE A 56 11.14 -21.54 16.90
CA ILE A 56 10.66 -20.34 16.21
C ILE A 56 11.81 -19.36 15.94
N ILE A 57 12.67 -19.14 16.94
CA ILE A 57 13.80 -18.20 16.84
C ILE A 57 14.94 -18.78 15.97
N SER A 58 15.16 -20.11 16.00
CA SER A 58 16.22 -20.76 15.22
C SER A 58 15.89 -20.95 13.74
N ARG A 59 14.64 -20.73 13.36
CA ARG A 59 14.25 -20.68 11.97
C ARG A 59 14.10 -19.21 11.57
N ASP A 60 14.64 -18.84 10.42
CA ASP A 60 14.58 -17.48 9.84
C ASP A 60 13.15 -17.03 9.47
N TYR A 61 12.15 -17.42 10.28
CA TYR A 61 10.75 -17.04 10.09
C TYR A 61 10.39 -15.66 10.64
N LEU A 62 11.30 -15.04 11.38
CA LEU A 62 11.07 -13.76 12.04
C LEU A 62 11.96 -12.64 11.49
N GLY A 63 12.86 -12.97 10.60
CA GLY A 63 13.73 -12.02 9.94
C GLY A 63 13.33 -11.82 8.47
N PRO A 64 13.89 -10.81 7.81
CA PRO A 64 13.69 -10.60 6.38
C PRO A 64 14.15 -11.84 5.60
N GLU A 65 13.41 -12.20 4.55
CA GLU A 65 13.77 -13.35 3.71
C GLU A 65 15.11 -13.15 3.00
N LYS A 66 15.43 -11.89 2.70
CA LYS A 66 16.72 -11.50 2.10
C LYS A 66 17.27 -10.28 2.84
N ASN A 67 18.59 -10.25 3.04
CA ASN A 67 19.26 -9.04 3.48
C ASN A 67 19.39 -8.08 2.31
N ILE A 68 18.49 -7.10 2.22
CA ILE A 68 18.47 -6.08 1.18
C ILE A 68 19.52 -4.98 1.40
N GLU A 69 20.13 -4.89 2.57
CA GLU A 69 21.17 -3.89 2.86
C GLU A 69 22.41 -4.07 1.98
N VAL A 70 22.68 -5.28 1.49
CA VAL A 70 23.91 -5.60 0.76
C VAL A 70 23.86 -5.18 -0.71
N CYS A 71 22.71 -4.81 -1.25
CA CYS A 71 22.53 -4.39 -2.65
C CYS A 71 23.29 -5.27 -3.65
N GLN A 72 23.02 -6.57 -3.64
CA GLN A 72 23.67 -7.53 -4.53
C GLN A 72 22.67 -8.11 -5.50
N SER A 73 22.97 -8.02 -6.80
CA SER A 73 22.28 -8.74 -7.85
C SER A 73 22.62 -10.24 -7.79
N ASP A 74 21.70 -11.10 -8.16
CA ASP A 74 21.91 -12.53 -8.35
C ASP A 74 21.80 -12.89 -9.86
N GLU A 75 21.75 -14.19 -10.19
CA GLU A 75 21.67 -14.65 -11.57
C GLU A 75 20.31 -14.33 -12.24
N ILE A 76 19.28 -14.02 -11.47
CA ILE A 76 17.90 -13.84 -11.92
C ILE A 76 17.44 -12.40 -11.74
N ILE A 77 17.86 -11.75 -10.63
CA ILE A 77 17.39 -10.41 -10.22
C ILE A 77 18.56 -9.43 -10.27
N ASP A 78 18.35 -8.36 -11.02
CA ASP A 78 19.28 -7.24 -11.08
C ASP A 78 18.80 -6.14 -10.11
N VAL A 79 19.52 -5.96 -9.01
CA VAL A 79 19.14 -5.05 -7.92
C VAL A 79 19.66 -3.65 -8.18
N VAL A 80 18.78 -2.67 -8.07
CA VAL A 80 19.13 -1.25 -8.16
C VAL A 80 18.87 -0.61 -6.78
N CYS A 81 19.90 -0.06 -6.18
CA CYS A 81 19.83 0.61 -4.89
C CYS A 81 20.02 2.11 -5.02
N GLY A 82 19.66 2.83 -3.96
CA GLY A 82 19.80 4.29 -3.89
C GLY A 82 18.48 5.04 -3.83
N PHE A 83 17.36 4.34 -3.99
CA PHE A 83 16.04 4.89 -3.70
C PHE A 83 15.75 4.90 -2.21
N LYS A 84 14.91 5.84 -1.79
CA LYS A 84 14.41 5.94 -0.41
C LYS A 84 12.95 5.50 -0.39
N ASN A 85 12.71 4.25 0.02
CA ASN A 85 11.37 3.68 0.09
C ASN A 85 10.58 3.89 -1.23
N PRO A 86 11.05 3.32 -2.37
CA PRO A 86 10.32 3.42 -3.64
C PRO A 86 8.99 2.71 -3.48
N GLU A 87 7.94 3.38 -3.89
CA GLU A 87 6.58 2.90 -3.67
C GLU A 87 5.90 2.52 -4.98
N ASP A 88 5.92 3.41 -5.97
CA ASP A 88 5.25 3.15 -7.23
C ASP A 88 6.11 3.57 -8.44
N ILE A 89 5.84 2.97 -9.62
CA ILE A 89 6.68 3.08 -10.80
C ILE A 89 5.83 3.21 -12.06
N VAL A 90 6.15 4.22 -12.89
CA VAL A 90 5.63 4.32 -14.26
C VAL A 90 6.75 4.40 -15.27
N VAL A 91 6.59 3.71 -16.41
CA VAL A 91 7.52 3.79 -17.53
C VAL A 91 7.20 5.01 -18.36
N LEU A 92 8.21 5.80 -18.71
CA LEU A 92 8.04 7.00 -19.53
C LEU A 92 7.85 6.66 -21.01
N PRO A 93 7.28 7.59 -21.79
CA PRO A 93 6.88 7.33 -23.20
C PRO A 93 7.98 6.94 -24.17
N ASP A 94 9.24 7.06 -23.78
CA ASP A 94 10.39 6.66 -24.60
C ASP A 94 10.93 5.26 -24.28
N ASP A 95 10.35 4.57 -23.29
CA ASP A 95 10.79 3.27 -22.79
C ASP A 95 12.27 3.23 -22.33
N GLU A 96 12.91 4.41 -22.18
CA GLU A 96 14.29 4.53 -21.69
C GLU A 96 14.37 4.91 -20.21
N TRP A 97 13.31 5.53 -19.71
CA TRP A 97 13.22 6.04 -18.35
C TRP A 97 12.01 5.50 -17.60
N MET A 98 12.17 5.37 -16.30
CA MET A 98 11.08 5.17 -15.33
C MET A 98 10.99 6.37 -14.40
N LEU A 99 9.78 6.72 -14.02
CA LEU A 99 9.51 7.64 -12.93
C LEU A 99 9.09 6.81 -11.73
N ILE A 100 9.70 7.09 -10.59
CA ILE A 100 9.50 6.33 -9.34
C ILE A 100 9.10 7.31 -8.26
N SER A 101 8.02 7.03 -7.56
CA SER A 101 7.66 7.76 -6.36
C SER A 101 8.43 7.20 -5.16
N GLU A 102 9.06 8.09 -4.38
CA GLU A 102 9.58 7.74 -3.06
C GLU A 102 8.55 8.12 -2.01
N PHE A 103 8.28 7.22 -1.08
CA PHE A 103 7.29 7.45 -0.04
C PHE A 103 7.95 7.77 1.30
N GLY A 104 7.58 8.89 1.92
CA GLY A 104 8.15 9.36 3.17
C GLY A 104 7.60 8.68 4.42
N GLY A 105 6.69 7.73 4.26
CA GLY A 105 6.00 7.06 5.35
C GLY A 105 4.78 7.81 5.87
N ILE A 106 4.04 7.14 6.74
CA ILE A 106 2.86 7.68 7.43
C ILE A 106 2.83 7.16 8.87
N ASP A 107 2.43 8.03 9.79
CA ASP A 107 2.16 7.62 11.17
C ASP A 107 0.96 6.65 11.23
N PRO A 108 0.99 5.53 11.96
CA PRO A 108 2.04 5.09 12.90
C PRO A 108 3.13 4.20 12.30
N PHE A 109 3.13 3.92 10.99
CA PHE A 109 4.03 2.94 10.34
C PHE A 109 5.39 3.52 9.99
N GLY A 110 5.56 4.84 10.02
CA GLY A 110 6.80 5.50 9.71
C GLY A 110 6.77 6.97 10.09
N LYS A 111 7.90 7.64 9.91
CA LYS A 111 7.95 9.10 10.06
C LYS A 111 7.36 9.69 8.79
N ASP A 112 6.38 10.56 8.92
CA ASP A 112 5.86 11.36 7.82
C ASP A 112 6.95 12.33 7.31
N ALA A 113 7.91 11.78 6.55
CA ALA A 113 9.03 12.52 5.99
C ALA A 113 8.65 13.14 4.64
N SER A 114 9.40 14.14 4.22
CA SER A 114 9.25 14.67 2.86
C SER A 114 9.94 13.72 1.87
N SER A 115 9.27 13.48 0.76
CA SER A 115 9.75 12.65 -0.34
C SER A 115 9.30 13.24 -1.67
N PHE A 116 9.87 12.77 -2.76
CA PHE A 116 9.47 13.21 -4.10
C PHE A 116 9.75 12.13 -5.15
N LEU A 117 9.65 12.52 -6.40
CA LEU A 117 9.81 11.65 -7.55
C LEU A 117 11.28 11.55 -7.98
N LYS A 118 11.66 10.40 -8.49
CA LYS A 118 12.99 10.13 -9.06
C LYS A 118 12.86 9.59 -10.48
N LEU A 119 13.77 10.00 -11.34
CA LEU A 119 13.96 9.40 -12.67
C LEU A 119 15.02 8.30 -12.58
N PHE A 120 14.75 7.19 -13.22
CA PHE A 120 15.68 6.09 -13.37
C PHE A 120 15.91 5.77 -14.85
N ASN A 121 17.13 5.92 -15.32
CA ASN A 121 17.50 5.47 -16.67
C ASN A 121 17.75 3.97 -16.67
N ILE A 122 16.91 3.22 -17.40
CA ILE A 122 16.90 1.75 -17.39
C ILE A 122 18.24 1.19 -17.90
N LYS A 123 18.78 1.75 -18.98
CA LYS A 123 20.01 1.25 -19.61
C LYS A 123 21.26 1.65 -18.84
N ALA A 124 21.34 2.91 -18.43
CA ALA A 124 22.50 3.45 -17.70
C ALA A 124 22.48 3.09 -16.21
N LYS A 125 21.37 2.56 -15.69
CA LYS A 125 21.13 2.29 -14.26
C LYS A 125 21.42 3.51 -13.37
N LYS A 126 21.02 4.68 -13.85
CA LYS A 126 21.29 5.95 -13.21
C LYS A 126 20.01 6.55 -12.62
N ILE A 127 20.06 6.89 -11.35
CA ILE A 127 19.01 7.63 -10.64
C ILE A 127 19.34 9.12 -10.71
N VAL A 128 18.34 9.96 -11.05
CA VAL A 128 18.46 11.41 -11.06
C VAL A 128 17.20 12.05 -10.48
N ASP A 129 17.33 13.25 -9.96
CA ASP A 129 16.18 14.05 -9.56
C ASP A 129 15.44 14.53 -10.83
N ILE A 130 14.10 14.55 -10.77
CA ILE A 130 13.31 15.16 -11.82
C ILE A 130 13.21 16.67 -11.57
N GLU A 131 13.34 17.47 -12.63
CA GLU A 131 13.15 18.91 -12.54
C GLU A 131 11.66 19.24 -12.46
N LEU A 132 11.29 20.07 -11.48
CA LEU A 132 9.92 20.54 -11.24
C LEU A 132 9.83 22.02 -11.54
N THR A 133 8.88 22.39 -12.40
CA THR A 133 8.48 23.78 -12.63
C THR A 133 7.02 23.99 -12.26
N PHE A 134 6.61 25.23 -11.98
CA PHE A 134 5.24 25.55 -11.62
C PHE A 134 4.56 26.34 -12.74
N GLY A 135 3.53 25.77 -13.32
CA GLY A 135 2.64 26.38 -14.29
C GLY A 135 1.34 26.89 -13.64
N THR A 136 0.36 27.18 -14.49
CA THR A 136 -0.98 27.57 -14.06
C THR A 136 -1.81 26.33 -13.69
N ASN A 137 -2.70 26.49 -12.68
CA ASN A 137 -3.66 25.44 -12.33
C ASN A 137 -4.73 25.33 -13.43
N GLU A 138 -4.57 24.34 -14.32
CA GLU A 138 -5.50 24.07 -15.42
C GLU A 138 -6.18 22.68 -15.28
N TRP A 139 -5.61 21.80 -14.47
CA TRP A 139 -6.09 20.42 -14.33
C TRP A 139 -6.64 20.07 -12.96
N GLY A 140 -6.51 20.98 -12.00
CA GLY A 140 -6.99 20.83 -10.63
C GLY A 140 -8.28 21.58 -10.33
N GLN A 141 -8.63 21.64 -9.06
CA GLN A 141 -9.70 22.50 -8.54
C GLN A 141 -9.25 23.96 -8.51
N ASP A 142 -10.13 24.90 -8.81
CA ASP A 142 -9.82 26.33 -8.86
C ASP A 142 -9.29 26.89 -7.54
N ASP A 143 -9.73 26.35 -6.43
CA ASP A 143 -9.37 26.74 -5.07
C ASP A 143 -8.19 25.96 -4.49
N CYS A 144 -7.79 24.85 -5.10
CA CYS A 144 -6.59 24.11 -4.69
C CYS A 144 -5.33 24.92 -5.06
N LYS A 145 -4.56 25.29 -4.05
CA LYS A 145 -3.34 26.06 -4.21
C LYS A 145 -2.17 25.35 -3.59
N ARG A 146 -1.02 25.41 -4.27
CA ARG A 146 0.25 24.91 -3.77
C ARG A 146 1.32 25.99 -3.89
N ASN A 147 2.09 26.19 -2.83
CA ASN A 147 3.26 27.04 -2.87
C ASN A 147 4.48 26.25 -3.30
N GLU A 148 5.36 26.85 -4.09
CA GLU A 148 6.60 26.21 -4.60
C GLU A 148 7.51 25.68 -3.47
N ASN A 149 7.44 26.27 -2.27
CA ASN A 149 8.24 25.88 -1.12
C ASN A 149 7.59 24.79 -0.23
N GLU A 150 6.37 24.35 -0.56
CA GLU A 150 5.70 23.29 0.19
C GLU A 150 6.35 21.94 -0.13
N SER A 151 6.60 21.18 0.92
CA SER A 151 7.15 19.83 0.78
C SER A 151 6.11 18.86 0.24
N PHE A 152 6.58 17.82 -0.42
CA PHE A 152 5.79 16.67 -0.83
C PHE A 152 6.03 15.48 0.09
N ASN A 153 5.10 14.57 0.09
CA ASN A 153 5.22 13.18 0.51
C ASN A 153 4.42 12.36 -0.49
N THR A 154 5.10 11.90 -1.53
CA THR A 154 4.50 11.24 -2.69
C THR A 154 4.20 9.77 -2.40
N HIS A 155 3.15 9.22 -3.04
CA HIS A 155 2.73 7.83 -2.92
C HIS A 155 2.40 7.26 -4.31
N GLY A 156 1.24 6.64 -4.52
CA GLY A 156 0.83 6.10 -5.80
C GLY A 156 0.84 7.12 -6.95
N ILE A 157 1.20 6.69 -8.15
CA ILE A 157 1.32 7.54 -9.34
C ILE A 157 0.73 6.85 -10.57
N ASP A 158 0.14 7.64 -11.46
CA ASP A 158 -0.26 7.16 -12.79
C ASP A 158 0.08 8.17 -13.88
N LEU A 159 0.50 7.68 -15.04
CA LEU A 159 0.89 8.47 -16.19
C LEU A 159 0.08 8.09 -17.43
N ILE A 160 -0.67 9.05 -17.95
CA ILE A 160 -1.44 8.84 -19.17
C ILE A 160 -1.08 9.81 -20.28
N LYS A 161 -1.35 9.42 -21.50
CA LYS A 161 -1.44 10.34 -22.63
C LYS A 161 -2.89 10.76 -22.81
N ARG A 162 -3.18 12.04 -22.52
CA ARG A 162 -4.51 12.64 -22.65
C ARG A 162 -4.96 12.71 -24.11
N ASN A 163 -6.25 12.96 -24.31
CA ASN A 163 -6.85 13.16 -25.63
C ASN A 163 -6.29 14.38 -26.37
N ASP A 164 -5.79 15.40 -25.65
CA ASP A 164 -5.13 16.58 -26.19
C ASP A 164 -3.65 16.37 -26.58
N GLY A 165 -3.14 15.15 -26.34
CA GLY A 165 -1.78 14.73 -26.66
C GLY A 165 -0.74 15.00 -25.59
N LYS A 166 -1.09 15.72 -24.52
CA LYS A 166 -0.22 15.96 -23.36
C LYS A 166 -0.09 14.71 -22.50
N TYR A 167 1.04 14.58 -21.81
CA TYR A 167 1.22 13.54 -20.81
C TYR A 167 0.87 14.09 -19.44
N GLN A 168 -0.14 13.50 -18.79
CA GLN A 168 -0.58 13.85 -17.46
C GLN A 168 -0.10 12.81 -16.46
N LEU A 169 0.64 13.26 -15.46
CA LEU A 169 1.05 12.51 -14.30
C LEU A 169 0.18 12.94 -13.11
N GLY A 170 -0.48 11.98 -12.48
CA GLY A 170 -1.13 12.15 -11.18
C GLY A 170 -0.26 11.58 -10.09
N VAL A 171 -0.24 12.24 -8.97
CA VAL A 171 0.55 11.85 -7.80
C VAL A 171 -0.29 12.00 -6.55
N ILE A 172 -0.48 10.92 -5.82
CA ILE A 172 -1.03 10.99 -4.46
C ILE A 172 0.02 11.64 -3.57
N ASN A 173 -0.39 12.63 -2.81
CA ASN A 173 0.51 13.40 -1.97
C ASN A 173 -0.10 13.67 -0.60
N HIS A 174 0.68 13.44 0.45
CA HIS A 174 0.24 13.52 1.83
C HIS A 174 0.68 14.80 2.55
N LYS A 175 1.56 15.62 1.93
CA LYS A 175 2.09 16.86 2.52
C LYS A 175 1.89 18.10 1.67
N PRO A 176 1.59 19.24 2.32
CA PRO A 176 1.31 19.45 3.75
C PRO A 176 -0.08 18.97 4.14
N ARG A 177 -0.87 18.50 3.17
CA ARG A 177 -2.23 17.99 3.28
C ARG A 177 -2.45 16.90 2.24
N GLU A 178 -3.55 16.19 2.37
CA GLU A 178 -3.96 15.15 1.42
C GLU A 178 -4.43 15.77 0.11
N THR A 179 -3.72 15.47 -0.99
CA THR A 179 -4.04 16.00 -2.32
C THR A 179 -3.76 14.97 -3.40
N VAL A 180 -4.42 15.14 -4.54
CA VAL A 180 -3.96 14.59 -5.81
C VAL A 180 -3.29 15.71 -6.59
N GLU A 181 -1.98 15.60 -6.82
CA GLU A 181 -1.20 16.58 -7.57
C GLU A 181 -1.17 16.21 -9.05
N MET A 182 -1.33 17.22 -9.90
CA MET A 182 -1.35 17.05 -11.36
C MET A 182 -0.14 17.69 -11.98
N PHE A 183 0.62 16.94 -12.74
CA PHE A 183 1.79 17.42 -13.46
C PHE A 183 1.68 17.11 -14.94
N GLU A 184 2.17 18.00 -15.79
CA GLU A 184 2.46 17.74 -17.19
C GLU A 184 3.89 17.20 -17.32
N LEU A 185 4.05 16.01 -17.87
CA LEU A 185 5.36 15.46 -18.18
C LEU A 185 5.81 16.02 -19.54
N VAL A 186 6.92 16.72 -19.55
CA VAL A 186 7.46 17.42 -20.72
C VAL A 186 8.85 16.90 -21.04
N LYS A 187 9.14 16.67 -22.32
CA LYS A 187 10.49 16.33 -22.78
C LYS A 187 11.17 17.59 -23.30
N LYS A 188 12.26 18.01 -22.62
CA LYS A 188 13.13 19.10 -23.07
C LYS A 188 14.47 18.51 -23.52
N ASP A 189 14.80 18.70 -24.77
CA ASP A 189 15.98 18.12 -25.40
C ASP A 189 16.10 16.61 -25.18
N LYS A 190 16.90 16.20 -24.20
CA LYS A 190 17.12 14.78 -23.83
C LYS A 190 16.60 14.40 -22.47
N ASP A 191 16.16 15.37 -21.69
CA ASP A 191 15.76 15.18 -20.30
C ASP A 191 14.23 15.29 -20.15
N TRP A 192 13.68 14.60 -19.14
CA TRP A 192 12.29 14.70 -18.76
C TRP A 192 12.14 15.65 -17.56
N GLU A 193 11.16 16.52 -17.65
CA GLU A 193 10.78 17.47 -16.60
C GLU A 193 9.29 17.32 -16.31
N ILE A 194 8.86 17.79 -15.15
CA ILE A 194 7.44 17.92 -14.82
C ILE A 194 7.09 19.38 -14.55
N GLU A 195 5.94 19.78 -15.06
CA GLU A 195 5.34 21.09 -14.77
C GLU A 195 4.07 20.87 -13.95
N TRP A 196 4.01 21.45 -12.76
CA TRP A 196 2.79 21.43 -11.95
C TRP A 196 1.65 22.14 -12.67
N ARG A 197 0.51 21.46 -12.79
CA ARG A 197 -0.66 21.94 -13.54
C ARG A 197 -1.93 21.99 -12.68
N GLY A 198 -1.82 21.78 -11.38
CA GLY A 198 -2.92 21.88 -10.45
C GLY A 198 -2.92 20.80 -9.39
N CYS A 199 -3.86 20.92 -8.49
CA CYS A 199 -4.12 19.92 -7.46
C CYS A 199 -5.62 19.79 -7.17
N ILE A 200 -5.97 18.70 -6.51
CA ILE A 200 -7.32 18.43 -6.00
C ILE A 200 -7.18 18.10 -4.52
N ASP A 201 -7.80 18.91 -3.67
CA ASP A 201 -7.81 18.67 -2.24
C ASP A 201 -8.70 17.47 -1.92
N ALA A 202 -8.19 16.55 -1.11
CA ALA A 202 -8.97 15.46 -0.54
C ALA A 202 -9.44 15.84 0.86
N ASP A 203 -10.41 15.08 1.38
CA ASP A 203 -10.84 15.21 2.77
C ASP A 203 -9.64 14.96 3.70
N PRO A 204 -9.34 15.87 4.65
CA PRO A 204 -8.19 15.73 5.54
C PRO A 204 -8.24 14.52 6.49
N GLU A 205 -9.42 13.95 6.68
CA GLU A 205 -9.61 12.78 7.55
C GLU A 205 -9.33 11.45 6.83
N ILE A 206 -9.09 11.47 5.50
CA ILE A 206 -8.85 10.26 4.72
C ILE A 206 -7.38 10.09 4.36
N TYR A 207 -7.03 8.86 4.00
CA TYR A 207 -5.73 8.51 3.45
C TYR A 207 -5.93 7.87 2.08
N LEU A 208 -5.49 8.58 1.04
CA LEU A 208 -5.44 8.06 -0.33
C LEU A 208 -4.19 7.19 -0.49
N ASN A 209 -4.24 6.23 -1.42
CA ASN A 209 -3.09 5.39 -1.68
C ASN A 209 -2.63 5.50 -3.15
N ASP A 210 -3.50 5.20 -4.10
CA ASP A 210 -3.13 5.12 -5.51
C ASP A 210 -4.17 5.74 -6.43
N ILE A 211 -3.83 5.94 -7.70
CA ILE A 211 -4.63 6.65 -8.71
C ILE A 211 -4.61 5.91 -10.05
N ALA A 212 -5.73 5.94 -10.78
CA ALA A 212 -5.83 5.44 -12.16
C ALA A 212 -6.65 6.41 -13.03
N PHE A 213 -6.05 6.95 -14.07
CA PHE A 213 -6.67 7.93 -14.96
C PHE A 213 -7.50 7.33 -16.09
N LEU A 214 -8.45 8.15 -16.55
CA LEU A 214 -9.02 8.07 -17.89
C LEU A 214 -8.35 9.12 -18.79
N LYS A 215 -8.33 8.88 -20.11
CA LYS A 215 -7.71 9.80 -21.09
C LYS A 215 -8.32 11.20 -21.16
N ASN A 216 -9.51 11.39 -20.57
CA ASN A 216 -10.13 12.70 -20.42
C ASN A 216 -9.62 13.51 -19.22
N GLY A 217 -8.77 12.89 -18.36
CA GLY A 217 -8.23 13.50 -17.14
C GLY A 217 -9.04 13.23 -15.88
N ASN A 218 -10.18 12.58 -15.97
CA ASN A 218 -10.89 12.03 -14.81
C ASN A 218 -10.11 10.85 -14.25
N PHE A 219 -10.35 10.47 -13.01
CA PHE A 219 -9.59 9.37 -12.39
C PHE A 219 -10.36 8.65 -11.29
N PHE A 220 -9.88 7.46 -10.99
CA PHE A 220 -10.21 6.71 -9.79
C PHE A 220 -9.05 6.80 -8.81
N THR A 221 -9.35 6.85 -7.51
CA THR A 221 -8.33 6.79 -6.46
C THR A 221 -8.82 5.92 -5.31
N THR A 222 -7.90 5.19 -4.71
CA THR A 222 -8.20 4.37 -3.55
C THR A 222 -8.13 5.20 -2.28
N TYR A 223 -9.22 5.18 -1.51
CA TYR A 223 -9.26 5.59 -0.12
C TYR A 223 -9.03 4.36 0.74
N MET A 224 -7.88 4.30 1.39
CA MET A 224 -7.40 3.10 2.08
C MET A 224 -7.97 2.98 3.49
N PHE A 225 -7.87 4.02 4.29
CA PHE A 225 -8.35 4.10 5.66
C PHE A 225 -8.42 5.55 6.17
N ASP A 226 -9.06 5.78 7.32
CA ASP A 226 -9.11 7.08 7.97
C ASP A 226 -7.73 7.47 8.52
N ARG A 227 -7.32 8.73 8.38
CA ARG A 227 -6.12 9.27 9.02
C ARG A 227 -6.21 9.12 10.54
N GLY A 228 -5.06 8.99 11.19
CA GLY A 228 -5.03 8.74 12.63
C GLY A 228 -5.25 7.27 13.03
N LEU A 229 -5.12 6.36 12.06
CA LEU A 229 -5.09 4.93 12.33
C LEU A 229 -4.03 4.61 13.40
N THR A 230 -4.42 3.89 14.45
CA THR A 230 -3.51 3.45 15.50
C THR A 230 -3.03 2.02 15.28
N TRP A 231 -1.87 1.64 15.83
CA TRP A 231 -1.37 0.26 15.78
C TRP A 231 -2.39 -0.78 16.23
N ASN A 232 -3.10 -0.50 17.33
CA ASN A 232 -4.11 -1.44 17.83
C ASN A 232 -5.29 -1.60 16.86
N ARG A 233 -5.71 -0.51 16.23
CA ARG A 233 -6.77 -0.55 15.22
C ARG A 233 -6.30 -1.29 13.99
N TRP A 234 -5.10 -0.99 13.49
CA TRP A 234 -4.51 -1.70 12.35
C TRP A 234 -4.41 -3.21 12.59
N LEU A 235 -3.95 -3.64 13.78
CA LEU A 235 -3.91 -5.06 14.13
C LEU A 235 -5.30 -5.71 14.09
N LEU A 236 -6.34 -5.01 14.54
CA LEU A 236 -7.72 -5.49 14.45
C LEU A 236 -8.18 -5.56 12.99
N ASP A 237 -7.82 -4.58 12.17
CA ASP A 237 -8.17 -4.55 10.76
C ASP A 237 -7.49 -5.70 9.99
N VAL A 238 -6.23 -6.00 10.26
CA VAL A 238 -5.53 -7.17 9.71
C VAL A 238 -6.19 -8.49 10.15
N LEU A 239 -6.61 -8.58 11.43
CA LEU A 239 -7.19 -9.80 11.97
C LEU A 239 -8.62 -10.05 11.46
N PHE A 240 -9.45 -9.02 11.43
CA PHE A 240 -10.88 -9.14 11.11
C PHE A 240 -11.23 -8.72 9.69
N LYS A 241 -10.31 -8.07 8.97
CA LYS A 241 -10.45 -7.63 7.58
C LYS A 241 -11.75 -6.85 7.31
N PRO A 242 -12.08 -5.84 8.12
CA PRO A 242 -13.26 -5.02 7.88
C PRO A 242 -13.10 -4.20 6.60
N ASN A 243 -14.19 -3.71 6.06
CA ASN A 243 -14.14 -2.71 5.00
C ASN A 243 -13.65 -1.38 5.61
N THR A 244 -12.40 -1.00 5.35
CA THR A 244 -11.80 0.23 5.88
C THR A 244 -11.85 1.37 4.89
N GLY A 245 -12.02 1.06 3.60
CA GLY A 245 -12.00 2.04 2.53
C GLY A 245 -12.82 1.63 1.31
N HIS A 246 -12.66 2.42 0.27
CA HIS A 246 -13.36 2.25 -1.02
C HIS A 246 -12.63 3.01 -2.12
N VAL A 247 -13.09 2.90 -3.36
CA VAL A 247 -12.61 3.72 -4.48
C VAL A 247 -13.47 4.96 -4.60
N LYS A 248 -12.81 6.10 -4.83
CA LYS A 248 -13.46 7.37 -5.22
C LYS A 248 -13.22 7.61 -6.71
N TYR A 249 -14.20 8.19 -7.35
CA TYR A 249 -14.14 8.65 -8.73
C TYR A 249 -14.23 10.17 -8.77
N TRP A 250 -13.27 10.81 -9.44
CA TRP A 250 -13.25 12.24 -9.74
C TRP A 250 -13.77 12.48 -11.16
N ASP A 251 -14.82 13.26 -11.31
CA ASP A 251 -15.50 13.52 -12.59
C ASP A 251 -15.08 14.83 -13.26
N GLY A 252 -14.06 15.51 -12.72
CA GLY A 252 -13.61 16.81 -13.14
C GLY A 252 -14.15 17.95 -12.25
N ARG A 253 -15.04 17.66 -11.29
CA ARG A 253 -15.63 18.63 -10.34
C ARG A 253 -15.67 18.11 -8.93
N ASP A 254 -16.23 16.92 -8.75
CA ASP A 254 -16.54 16.35 -7.45
C ASP A 254 -16.11 14.89 -7.34
N PHE A 255 -15.81 14.48 -6.12
CA PHE A 255 -15.61 13.08 -5.81
C PHE A 255 -16.94 12.37 -5.56
N SER A 256 -17.09 11.19 -6.13
CA SER A 256 -18.16 10.24 -5.82
C SER A 256 -17.58 8.88 -5.42
N ILE A 257 -18.31 8.13 -4.60
CA ILE A 257 -17.90 6.78 -4.23
C ILE A 257 -18.27 5.82 -5.36
N LEU A 258 -17.32 4.98 -5.76
CA LEU A 258 -17.59 3.89 -6.68
C LEU A 258 -18.36 2.79 -5.95
N GLU A 259 -19.63 2.59 -6.30
CA GLU A 259 -20.50 1.63 -5.63
C GLU A 259 -19.94 0.20 -5.74
N GLY A 260 -20.00 -0.57 -4.64
CA GLY A 260 -19.45 -1.93 -4.58
C GLY A 260 -17.94 -2.04 -4.41
N SER A 261 -17.20 -0.93 -4.40
CA SER A 261 -15.75 -0.93 -4.24
C SER A 261 -15.26 -1.02 -2.80
N SER A 262 -16.14 -1.02 -1.81
CA SER A 262 -15.73 -1.14 -0.40
C SER A 262 -14.97 -2.43 -0.14
N GLY A 263 -13.94 -2.34 0.70
CA GLY A 263 -13.11 -3.48 1.06
C GLY A 263 -12.07 -3.17 2.12
N SER A 264 -11.25 -4.18 2.43
CA SER A 264 -10.24 -4.10 3.48
C SER A 264 -8.94 -3.53 2.90
N GLN A 265 -8.67 -2.27 3.21
CA GLN A 265 -7.52 -1.49 2.77
C GLN A 265 -7.33 -1.51 1.24
N PRO A 266 -8.23 -0.84 0.47
CA PRO A 266 -7.98 -0.62 -0.95
C PRO A 266 -6.64 0.10 -1.13
N ASN A 267 -5.76 -0.50 -1.92
CA ASN A 267 -4.38 -0.08 -2.13
C ASN A 267 -4.17 0.25 -3.62
N GLY A 268 -3.35 -0.48 -4.33
CA GLY A 268 -3.09 -0.26 -5.75
C GLY A 268 -4.34 -0.32 -6.64
N ILE A 269 -4.37 0.51 -7.67
CA ILE A 269 -5.47 0.58 -8.61
C ILE A 269 -4.95 0.76 -10.04
N SER A 270 -5.51 0.06 -11.01
CA SER A 270 -5.13 0.22 -12.42
C SER A 270 -6.33 0.06 -13.34
N LEU A 271 -6.40 0.86 -14.39
CA LEU A 271 -7.51 0.89 -15.33
C LEU A 271 -7.07 0.41 -16.73
N ASP A 272 -7.69 -0.64 -17.20
CA ASP A 272 -7.76 -0.93 -18.63
C ASP A 272 -8.94 -0.17 -19.23
N GLU A 273 -8.69 1.03 -19.74
CA GLU A 273 -9.75 1.89 -20.29
C GLU A 273 -10.35 1.29 -21.56
N GLU A 274 -9.60 0.49 -22.32
CA GLU A 274 -10.09 -0.13 -23.56
C GLU A 274 -11.18 -1.17 -23.27
N SER A 275 -10.95 -2.03 -22.29
CA SER A 275 -11.95 -3.01 -21.83
C SER A 275 -12.95 -2.42 -20.84
N GLY A 276 -12.71 -1.24 -20.31
CA GLY A 276 -13.49 -0.63 -19.23
C GLY A 276 -13.38 -1.39 -17.90
N THR A 277 -12.22 -2.03 -17.65
CA THR A 277 -12.02 -2.84 -16.45
C THR A 277 -11.05 -2.16 -15.49
N LEU A 278 -11.53 -1.86 -14.31
CA LEU A 278 -10.73 -1.32 -13.20
C LEU A 278 -10.32 -2.48 -12.28
N TYR A 279 -9.03 -2.59 -11.98
CA TYR A 279 -8.48 -3.56 -11.04
C TYR A 279 -8.13 -2.84 -9.74
N ILE A 280 -8.50 -3.43 -8.61
CA ILE A 280 -8.37 -2.83 -7.28
C ILE A 280 -7.75 -3.87 -6.36
N ALA A 281 -6.59 -3.58 -5.81
CA ALA A 281 -5.94 -4.38 -4.77
C ALA A 281 -6.57 -4.06 -3.40
N TYR A 282 -6.81 -5.11 -2.61
CA TYR A 282 -7.26 -4.97 -1.22
C TYR A 282 -6.23 -5.62 -0.32
N ASN A 283 -5.31 -4.81 0.17
CA ASN A 283 -4.08 -5.25 0.83
C ASN A 283 -4.34 -6.22 1.99
N THR A 284 -5.01 -5.80 3.04
CA THR A 284 -5.35 -6.68 4.17
C THR A 284 -6.47 -7.67 3.85
N GLY A 285 -7.18 -7.45 2.75
CA GLY A 285 -8.21 -8.36 2.25
C GLY A 285 -7.67 -9.64 1.63
N ASP A 286 -6.42 -9.63 1.13
CA ASP A 286 -5.79 -10.72 0.38
C ASP A 286 -6.53 -11.03 -0.94
N TYR A 287 -6.98 -10.02 -1.66
CA TYR A 287 -7.60 -10.21 -2.96
C TYR A 287 -7.48 -8.98 -3.87
N VAL A 288 -7.59 -9.22 -5.16
CA VAL A 288 -7.80 -8.19 -6.19
C VAL A 288 -9.19 -8.36 -6.77
N LYS A 289 -9.94 -7.26 -6.92
CA LYS A 289 -11.22 -7.23 -7.65
C LYS A 289 -11.01 -6.63 -9.03
N SER A 290 -11.71 -7.18 -10.02
CA SER A 290 -11.95 -6.51 -11.30
C SER A 290 -13.37 -5.95 -11.31
N TYR A 291 -13.50 -4.69 -11.73
CA TYR A 291 -14.74 -3.93 -11.75
C TYR A 291 -15.02 -3.41 -13.16
N ASP A 292 -16.23 -3.60 -13.65
CA ASP A 292 -16.68 -3.05 -14.94
C ASP A 292 -17.21 -1.63 -14.70
N ILE A 293 -16.46 -0.61 -15.17
CA ILE A 293 -16.83 0.80 -14.95
C ILE A 293 -18.08 1.20 -15.73
N ASN A 294 -18.39 0.52 -16.83
CA ASN A 294 -19.56 0.80 -17.67
C ASN A 294 -20.84 0.22 -17.07
N LYS A 295 -20.76 -1.00 -16.54
CA LYS A 295 -21.88 -1.68 -15.89
C LYS A 295 -22.03 -1.36 -14.41
N LYS A 296 -20.98 -0.77 -13.81
CA LYS A 296 -20.89 -0.44 -12.39
C LYS A 296 -21.04 -1.67 -11.49
N GLU A 297 -20.38 -2.77 -11.85
CA GLU A 297 -20.46 -4.03 -11.12
C GLU A 297 -19.09 -4.72 -11.01
N ILE A 298 -18.92 -5.52 -9.96
CA ILE A 298 -17.73 -6.38 -9.80
C ILE A 298 -17.84 -7.54 -10.80
N LYS A 299 -16.82 -7.70 -11.66
CA LYS A 299 -16.73 -8.82 -12.63
C LYS A 299 -16.18 -10.07 -11.96
N ASN A 300 -15.12 -9.93 -11.17
CA ASN A 300 -14.43 -11.05 -10.56
C ASN A 300 -13.63 -10.60 -9.33
N ALA A 301 -13.23 -11.57 -8.51
CA ALA A 301 -12.26 -11.39 -7.45
C ALA A 301 -11.35 -12.63 -7.40
N PHE A 302 -10.05 -12.41 -7.22
CA PHE A 302 -9.07 -13.50 -7.12
C PHE A 302 -8.11 -13.25 -5.97
N PHE A 303 -7.64 -14.34 -5.38
CA PHE A 303 -6.74 -14.30 -4.23
C PHE A 303 -5.33 -13.86 -4.66
N VAL A 304 -4.81 -12.88 -3.96
CA VAL A 304 -3.40 -12.46 -3.96
C VAL A 304 -3.06 -12.12 -2.52
N GLN A 305 -1.98 -12.64 -1.98
CA GLN A 305 -1.63 -12.38 -0.59
C GLN A 305 -1.10 -10.97 -0.43
N SER A 306 -1.74 -10.17 0.41
CA SER A 306 -1.35 -8.78 0.70
C SER A 306 -0.99 -7.99 -0.57
N PRO A 307 -1.92 -7.88 -1.57
CA PRO A 307 -1.62 -7.21 -2.83
C PRO A 307 -1.40 -5.71 -2.59
N ASP A 308 -0.43 -5.18 -3.29
CA ASP A 308 -0.05 -3.77 -3.26
C ASP A 308 -0.34 -3.12 -4.62
N ASN A 309 0.64 -2.62 -5.36
CA ASN A 309 0.45 -1.96 -6.63
C ASN A 309 0.06 -2.92 -7.77
N ILE A 310 -0.68 -2.39 -8.73
CA ILE A 310 -1.15 -3.12 -9.92
C ILE A 310 -0.69 -2.39 -11.18
N THR A 311 -0.05 -3.11 -12.10
CA THR A 311 0.32 -2.60 -13.42
C THR A 311 -0.29 -3.47 -14.51
N ILE A 312 -0.83 -2.83 -15.54
CA ILE A 312 -1.34 -3.51 -16.74
C ILE A 312 -0.34 -3.30 -17.88
N LYS A 313 0.19 -4.39 -18.41
CA LYS A 313 1.14 -4.35 -19.53
C LYS A 313 0.89 -5.52 -20.47
N ASP A 314 0.78 -5.22 -21.77
CA ASP A 314 0.62 -6.22 -22.85
C ASP A 314 -0.50 -7.24 -22.59
N GLY A 315 -1.66 -6.77 -22.09
CA GLY A 315 -2.82 -7.60 -21.77
C GLY A 315 -2.66 -8.47 -20.52
N SER A 316 -1.56 -8.33 -19.80
CA SER A 316 -1.29 -9.01 -18.53
C SER A 316 -1.42 -8.04 -17.36
N ILE A 317 -1.88 -8.58 -16.23
CA ILE A 317 -1.99 -7.86 -14.96
C ILE A 317 -0.83 -8.30 -14.08
N TRP A 318 -0.03 -7.37 -13.64
CA TRP A 318 1.07 -7.57 -12.71
C TRP A 318 0.65 -7.00 -11.37
N VAL A 319 0.76 -7.80 -10.32
CA VAL A 319 0.39 -7.40 -8.94
C VAL A 319 1.58 -7.63 -8.04
N THR A 320 1.97 -6.62 -7.30
CA THR A 320 2.96 -6.75 -6.25
C THR A 320 2.33 -7.48 -5.07
N GLU A 321 2.98 -8.53 -4.57
CA GLU A 321 2.56 -9.29 -3.41
C GLU A 321 3.53 -9.05 -2.25
N LEU A 322 3.01 -8.50 -1.16
CA LEU A 322 3.81 -8.24 0.04
C LEU A 322 3.82 -9.48 0.94
N ASN A 323 4.89 -10.25 0.85
CA ASN A 323 5.10 -11.39 1.76
C ASN A 323 5.78 -10.92 3.05
N HIS A 324 5.04 -10.17 3.86
CA HIS A 324 5.56 -9.63 5.11
C HIS A 324 6.03 -10.71 6.07
N GLN A 325 7.29 -10.64 6.44
CA GLN A 325 7.83 -11.29 7.63
C GLN A 325 7.89 -10.26 8.77
N PRO A 326 7.81 -10.69 10.04
CA PRO A 326 7.84 -9.74 11.17
C PRO A 326 9.10 -8.89 11.27
N GLY A 327 10.21 -9.38 10.71
CA GLY A 327 11.47 -8.63 10.64
C GLY A 327 11.47 -7.51 9.60
N ASP A 328 10.60 -7.59 8.59
CA ASP A 328 10.56 -6.61 7.50
C ASP A 328 10.00 -5.25 7.94
N SER A 329 9.20 -5.23 9.00
CA SER A 329 8.64 -3.99 9.56
C SER A 329 9.58 -3.26 10.52
N SER A 330 10.81 -3.76 10.72
CA SER A 330 11.81 -3.17 11.64
C SER A 330 12.88 -2.34 10.95
N THR A 331 12.83 -2.26 9.63
CA THR A 331 13.73 -1.45 8.79
C THR A 331 13.01 -0.23 8.28
#